data_cee8078271d8ac2c26face6b372c4858
#
_entry.id   cee8078271d8ac2c26face6b372c4858
#
_cell.length_a   1.000
_cell.length_b   1.000
_cell.length_c   1.000
_cell.angle_alpha   90.00
_cell.angle_beta   90.00
_cell.angle_gamma   90.00
#
_symmetry.space_group_name_H-M   'P 1'
#
loop_
_entity.id
_entity.type
_entity.pdbx_description
1 polymer ?
#
loop_
_entity_poly.entity_id
_entity_poly.type
_entity_poly.pdbx_seq_one_letter_code
_entity_poly.pdbx_strand_id
1 'polypeptide(L)'
;MTAERQTIERQGAAQLLRVPYQSTATGEERDFLLYLPAGYDAEQARRWPVLFFLHGGGERGDGKGDLDYVLVHGPLTEAWIRHRDLPFVIISPQLPLFGMDHQAVALAGAPKPLRLPAPPPPIPEDRPARTMVRAADPTPALFGVTETWGDEGFPGGWQNCQEDLIAILDGVLGSYRTDPDRVYLTGLSYGGHGTWHMAAACPDRWAAIAPFCGDANEAQMAVLAQRGLPIWMFHGGRDLVVKPEWAYDLANELERAGHPAVRFTVHEDLGHDCWTRVYGGQDLYSWLLEQRR
;
A
#
# COMPACT_ATOMS: atom_id res chain seq x y z
N MET A 1 20.08 -3.34 22.57
CA MET A 1 20.98 -2.40 21.87
C MET A 1 20.07 -1.53 20.99
N THR A 2 20.01 -0.24 21.25
CA THR A 2 19.24 0.71 20.42
C THR A 2 20.01 0.90 19.11
N ALA A 3 19.50 0.34 18.02
CA ALA A 3 20.06 0.59 16.70
C ALA A 3 20.05 2.11 16.42
N GLU A 4 21.18 2.65 15.99
CA GLU A 4 21.30 4.06 15.68
C GLU A 4 20.38 4.42 14.49
N ARG A 5 19.40 5.29 14.77
CA ARG A 5 18.47 5.81 13.79
C ARG A 5 19.17 6.95 13.02
N GLN A 6 19.28 6.80 11.70
CA GLN A 6 19.73 7.91 10.87
C GLN A 6 18.54 8.77 10.44
N THR A 7 18.49 10.01 10.95
CA THR A 7 17.56 11.02 10.43
C THR A 7 18.10 11.50 9.09
N ILE A 8 17.35 11.27 8.01
CA ILE A 8 17.79 11.69 6.67
C ILE A 8 17.72 13.20 6.53
N GLU A 9 16.60 13.79 6.94
CA GLU A 9 16.39 15.26 6.89
C GLU A 9 15.21 15.66 7.79
N ARG A 10 15.15 16.97 8.12
CA ARG A 10 13.97 17.62 8.71
C ARG A 10 13.45 18.65 7.72
N GLN A 11 12.19 18.48 7.35
CA GLN A 11 11.50 19.49 6.55
C GLN A 11 10.39 20.10 7.41
N GLY A 12 10.60 21.34 7.85
CA GLY A 12 9.72 21.94 8.85
C GLY A 12 9.75 21.12 10.14
N ALA A 13 8.56 20.69 10.61
CA ALA A 13 8.41 19.86 11.80
C ALA A 13 8.25 18.35 11.51
N ALA A 14 8.24 17.92 10.24
CA ALA A 14 8.18 16.51 9.85
C ALA A 14 9.58 15.88 9.78
N GLN A 15 9.67 14.55 9.94
CA GLN A 15 10.93 13.80 9.90
C GLN A 15 10.78 12.56 9.02
N LEU A 16 11.85 12.23 8.28
CA LEU A 16 12.00 10.95 7.59
C LEU A 16 13.21 10.22 8.16
N LEU A 17 12.99 9.00 8.62
CA LEU A 17 14.00 8.17 9.27
C LEU A 17 14.28 6.92 8.45
N ARG A 18 15.54 6.48 8.41
CA ARG A 18 15.92 5.11 8.06
C ARG A 18 16.00 4.30 9.34
N VAL A 19 15.23 3.23 9.42
CA VAL A 19 15.14 2.39 10.61
C VAL A 19 15.62 0.99 10.26
N PRO A 20 16.72 0.52 10.86
CA PRO A 20 17.26 -0.81 10.57
C PRO A 20 16.39 -1.90 11.19
N TYR A 21 16.34 -3.04 10.48
CA TYR A 21 15.74 -4.28 10.97
C TYR A 21 16.50 -5.49 10.41
N GLN A 22 16.42 -6.61 11.12
CA GLN A 22 16.94 -7.90 10.63
C GLN A 22 15.84 -8.59 9.85
N SER A 23 16.03 -8.80 8.56
CA SER A 23 15.06 -9.49 7.71
C SER A 23 15.16 -11.00 7.92
N THR A 24 14.03 -11.64 8.19
CA THR A 24 13.90 -13.11 8.21
C THR A 24 13.80 -13.67 6.80
N ALA A 25 13.20 -12.90 5.88
CA ALA A 25 13.01 -13.30 4.50
C ALA A 25 14.33 -13.40 3.70
N THR A 26 15.33 -12.57 4.00
CA THR A 26 16.63 -12.55 3.29
C THR A 26 17.79 -12.96 4.17
N GLY A 27 17.65 -12.94 5.49
CA GLY A 27 18.74 -13.13 6.44
C GLY A 27 19.69 -11.94 6.56
N GLU A 28 19.35 -10.79 5.94
CA GLU A 28 20.20 -9.59 5.88
C GLU A 28 19.68 -8.48 6.78
N GLU A 29 20.57 -7.58 7.19
CA GLU A 29 20.17 -6.33 7.80
C GLU A 29 19.70 -5.36 6.70
N ARG A 30 18.47 -4.86 6.84
CA ARG A 30 17.82 -3.95 5.91
C ARG A 30 17.26 -2.76 6.67
N ASP A 31 16.92 -1.68 5.95
CA ASP A 31 16.22 -0.52 6.50
C ASP A 31 14.83 -0.40 5.90
N PHE A 32 13.94 0.27 6.62
CA PHE A 32 12.68 0.79 6.10
C PHE A 32 12.59 2.30 6.33
N LEU A 33 11.78 3.00 5.54
CA LEU A 33 11.50 4.42 5.76
C LEU A 33 10.36 4.58 6.75
N LEU A 34 10.57 5.47 7.73
CA LEU A 34 9.58 5.87 8.70
C LEU A 34 9.41 7.38 8.68
N TYR A 35 8.22 7.83 8.31
CA TYR A 35 7.85 9.24 8.36
C TYR A 35 7.12 9.57 9.65
N LEU A 36 7.56 10.61 10.31
CA LEU A 36 6.89 11.22 11.47
C LEU A 36 6.29 12.57 11.04
N PRO A 37 4.98 12.79 11.23
CA PRO A 37 4.29 13.97 10.72
C PRO A 37 4.68 15.24 11.44
N ALA A 38 4.37 16.38 10.84
CA ALA A 38 4.50 17.66 11.49
C ALA A 38 3.76 17.68 12.84
N GLY A 39 4.37 18.25 13.86
CA GLY A 39 3.82 18.26 15.22
C GLY A 39 4.10 17.00 16.03
N TYR A 40 4.69 15.95 15.47
CA TYR A 40 4.97 14.72 16.22
C TYR A 40 5.76 14.98 17.50
N ASP A 41 6.81 15.76 17.46
CA ASP A 41 7.62 16.08 18.66
C ASP A 41 6.95 17.08 19.61
N ALA A 42 6.11 17.96 19.08
CA ALA A 42 5.44 18.98 19.87
C ALA A 42 4.22 18.43 20.66
N GLU A 43 3.48 17.52 20.07
CA GLU A 43 2.24 16.97 20.63
C GLU A 43 2.49 15.66 21.41
N GLN A 44 3.18 15.72 22.54
CA GLN A 44 3.63 14.55 23.30
C GLN A 44 2.48 13.63 23.78
N ALA A 45 1.29 14.15 24.03
CA ALA A 45 0.13 13.37 24.46
C ALA A 45 -0.63 12.73 23.30
N ARG A 46 -0.40 13.17 22.07
CA ARG A 46 -1.10 12.68 20.87
C ARG A 46 -0.59 11.30 20.47
N ARG A 47 -1.54 10.40 20.18
CA ARG A 47 -1.26 9.14 19.48
C ARG A 47 -1.66 9.28 18.02
N TRP A 48 -0.72 8.93 17.15
CA TRP A 48 -0.83 9.17 15.73
C TRP A 48 -1.33 7.92 15.00
N PRO A 49 -2.25 8.04 14.02
CA PRO A 49 -2.63 6.92 13.17
C PRO A 49 -1.41 6.45 12.36
N VAL A 50 -1.39 5.16 12.06
CA VAL A 50 -0.32 4.53 11.27
C VAL A 50 -0.84 4.20 9.88
N LEU A 51 -0.07 4.55 8.85
CA LEU A 51 -0.29 4.15 7.47
C LEU A 51 0.86 3.28 7.00
N PHE A 52 0.61 1.98 6.85
CA PHE A 52 1.59 1.02 6.34
C PHE A 52 1.45 0.94 4.83
N PHE A 53 2.52 1.24 4.11
CA PHE A 53 2.53 1.31 2.65
C PHE A 53 3.42 0.25 2.02
N LEU A 54 2.86 -0.51 1.07
CA LEU A 54 3.55 -1.50 0.27
C LEU A 54 3.66 -1.00 -1.18
N HIS A 55 4.89 -0.78 -1.63
CA HIS A 55 5.17 -0.29 -2.98
C HIS A 55 5.02 -1.37 -4.06
N GLY A 56 5.11 -0.99 -5.32
CA GLY A 56 5.00 -1.86 -6.48
C GLY A 56 6.28 -2.63 -6.82
N GLY A 57 6.24 -3.36 -7.92
CA GLY A 57 7.37 -4.18 -8.37
C GLY A 57 8.60 -3.39 -8.78
N GLY A 58 8.44 -2.13 -9.19
CA GLY A 58 9.52 -1.29 -9.70
C GLY A 58 10.44 -0.69 -8.64
N GLU A 59 9.98 -0.63 -7.38
CA GLU A 59 10.70 -0.02 -6.26
C GLU A 59 11.46 -1.05 -5.40
N ARG A 60 11.52 -2.32 -5.84
CA ARG A 60 12.27 -3.37 -5.15
C ARG A 60 13.77 -3.05 -5.09
N GLY A 61 14.43 -3.53 -4.05
CA GLY A 61 15.83 -3.26 -3.89
C GLY A 61 16.48 -3.95 -2.70
N ASP A 62 17.68 -3.50 -2.37
CA ASP A 62 18.55 -4.07 -1.33
C ASP A 62 18.17 -3.65 0.11
N GLY A 63 17.20 -2.74 0.26
CA GLY A 63 16.82 -2.19 1.56
C GLY A 63 17.87 -1.26 2.19
N LYS A 64 18.84 -0.83 1.42
CA LYS A 64 19.94 0.07 1.83
C LYS A 64 20.14 1.16 0.77
N GLY A 65 20.97 0.90 -0.24
CA GLY A 65 21.30 1.87 -1.30
C GLY A 65 20.09 2.25 -2.16
N ASP A 66 19.23 1.29 -2.41
CA ASP A 66 18.04 1.43 -3.26
C ASP A 66 16.78 1.91 -2.50
N LEU A 67 16.85 2.05 -1.17
CA LEU A 67 15.67 2.31 -0.34
C LEU A 67 14.90 3.58 -0.75
N ASP A 68 15.56 4.59 -1.30
CA ASP A 68 14.89 5.83 -1.73
C ASP A 68 13.94 5.64 -2.93
N TYR A 69 14.00 4.50 -3.63
CA TYR A 69 13.01 4.19 -4.67
C TYR A 69 11.58 4.11 -4.13
N VAL A 70 11.39 3.78 -2.86
CA VAL A 70 10.05 3.77 -2.25
C VAL A 70 9.42 5.16 -2.11
N LEU A 71 10.18 6.24 -2.37
CA LEU A 71 9.69 7.62 -2.39
C LEU A 71 9.03 8.01 -3.73
N VAL A 72 9.12 7.16 -4.76
CA VAL A 72 8.63 7.51 -6.11
C VAL A 72 7.10 7.50 -6.18
N HIS A 73 6.45 6.61 -5.44
CA HIS A 73 5.00 6.45 -5.43
C HIS A 73 4.44 6.36 -4.01
N GLY A 74 3.16 6.66 -3.87
CA GLY A 74 2.43 6.43 -2.64
C GLY A 74 2.44 7.59 -1.63
N PRO A 75 2.06 7.31 -0.37
CA PRO A 75 1.91 8.35 0.65
C PRO A 75 3.18 9.11 0.98
N LEU A 76 4.37 8.47 0.89
CA LEU A 76 5.65 9.16 1.14
C LEU A 76 6.00 10.15 0.04
N THR A 77 5.62 9.89 -1.21
CA THR A 77 5.76 10.89 -2.29
C THR A 77 4.99 12.15 -1.95
N GLU A 78 3.77 12.00 -1.45
CA GLU A 78 2.92 13.13 -1.09
C GLU A 78 3.45 13.84 0.17
N ALA A 79 3.72 13.09 1.23
CA ALA A 79 4.12 13.65 2.52
C ALA A 79 5.52 14.29 2.47
N TRP A 80 6.51 13.58 1.91
CA TRP A 80 7.91 13.97 1.97
C TRP A 80 8.37 14.76 0.76
N ILE A 81 8.07 14.27 -0.45
CA ILE A 81 8.55 14.90 -1.67
C ILE A 81 7.72 16.13 -2.06
N ARG A 82 6.38 16.02 -1.92
CA ARG A 82 5.44 17.10 -2.25
C ARG A 82 5.07 17.98 -1.06
N HIS A 83 5.64 17.70 0.11
CA HIS A 83 5.47 18.48 1.34
C HIS A 83 4.02 18.65 1.80
N ARG A 84 3.19 17.61 1.56
CA ARG A 84 1.82 17.60 2.07
C ARG A 84 1.84 17.20 3.54
N ASP A 85 1.11 17.94 4.36
CA ASP A 85 0.92 17.58 5.77
C ASP A 85 -0.08 16.41 5.88
N LEU A 86 0.46 15.19 5.94
CA LEU A 86 -0.33 13.98 6.16
C LEU A 86 -0.20 13.58 7.64
N PRO A 87 -1.33 13.53 8.40
CA PRO A 87 -1.31 13.33 9.84
C PRO A 87 -1.14 11.85 10.24
N PHE A 88 -0.20 11.15 9.60
CA PHE A 88 0.08 9.74 9.85
C PHE A 88 1.56 9.53 10.18
N VAL A 89 1.84 8.56 11.04
CA VAL A 89 3.14 7.87 11.01
C VAL A 89 3.09 6.92 9.82
N ILE A 90 4.00 7.09 8.84
CA ILE A 90 3.99 6.27 7.63
C ILE A 90 5.16 5.30 7.67
N ILE A 91 4.87 4.01 7.50
CA ILE A 91 5.86 2.92 7.42
C ILE A 91 5.96 2.47 5.96
N SER A 92 7.16 2.46 5.39
CA SER A 92 7.39 1.99 4.03
C SER A 92 8.66 1.13 3.96
N PRO A 93 8.54 -0.20 4.09
CA PRO A 93 9.64 -1.12 3.83
C PRO A 93 9.88 -1.23 2.32
N GLN A 94 11.03 -1.82 1.94
CA GLN A 94 11.35 -2.13 0.56
C GLN A 94 11.33 -3.64 0.32
N LEU A 95 10.55 -4.09 -0.67
CA LEU A 95 10.47 -5.48 -1.09
C LEU A 95 11.82 -5.95 -1.65
N PRO A 96 12.37 -7.07 -1.17
CA PRO A 96 13.59 -7.65 -1.72
C PRO A 96 13.42 -8.14 -3.17
N LEU A 97 14.53 -8.33 -3.84
CA LEU A 97 14.59 -8.82 -5.22
C LEU A 97 14.30 -10.32 -5.34
N PHE A 98 14.57 -11.10 -4.30
CA PHE A 98 14.42 -12.57 -4.26
C PHE A 98 15.05 -13.31 -5.45
N GLY A 99 16.23 -12.85 -5.91
CA GLY A 99 16.94 -13.46 -7.03
C GLY A 99 16.25 -13.27 -8.38
N MET A 100 15.16 -12.51 -8.44
CA MET A 100 14.57 -12.12 -9.72
C MET A 100 15.57 -11.26 -10.47
N ASP A 101 15.72 -11.60 -11.75
CA ASP A 101 16.78 -11.17 -12.62
C ASP A 101 17.03 -9.66 -12.53
N HIS A 102 18.26 -9.33 -12.16
CA HIS A 102 18.77 -7.96 -12.27
C HIS A 102 18.59 -7.36 -13.67
N GLN A 103 18.29 -8.14 -14.72
CA GLN A 103 17.97 -7.60 -16.03
C GLN A 103 16.56 -6.97 -16.11
N ALA A 104 15.57 -7.52 -15.46
CA ALA A 104 14.29 -6.82 -15.27
C ALA A 104 14.44 -5.60 -14.35
N VAL A 105 15.42 -5.67 -13.44
CA VAL A 105 15.80 -4.61 -12.50
C VAL A 105 16.96 -3.78 -13.03
N ALA A 106 17.82 -4.29 -13.91
CA ALA A 106 18.92 -3.54 -14.56
C ALA A 106 18.43 -2.60 -15.66
N LEU A 107 17.24 -2.77 -16.17
CA LEU A 107 16.47 -1.62 -16.72
C LEU A 107 16.11 -0.63 -15.61
N ALA A 108 16.15 -1.04 -14.34
CA ALA A 108 16.08 -0.22 -13.15
C ALA A 108 17.45 0.12 -12.53
N GLY A 109 18.50 -0.60 -12.86
CA GLY A 109 19.84 -0.56 -12.23
C GLY A 109 20.83 0.49 -12.70
N ALA A 110 20.44 1.43 -13.53
CA ALA A 110 21.10 2.73 -13.51
C ALA A 110 20.46 3.54 -12.36
N PRO A 111 21.23 4.34 -11.57
CA PRO A 111 20.62 5.28 -10.65
C PRO A 111 19.64 6.12 -11.47
N LYS A 112 18.36 5.73 -11.44
CA LYS A 112 17.30 6.51 -12.07
C LYS A 112 17.26 7.78 -11.25
N PRO A 113 17.49 8.97 -11.87
CA PRO A 113 17.16 10.18 -11.16
C PRO A 113 15.73 10.01 -10.68
N LEU A 114 15.47 10.34 -9.42
CA LEU A 114 14.15 10.28 -8.81
C LEU A 114 13.19 11.11 -9.70
N ARG A 115 12.60 10.46 -10.71
CA ARG A 115 11.60 11.09 -11.56
C ARG A 115 10.29 10.90 -10.87
N LEU A 116 9.89 11.93 -10.16
CA LEU A 116 8.54 11.99 -9.65
C LEU A 116 7.57 11.87 -10.84
N PRO A 117 6.55 11.02 -10.73
CA PRO A 117 5.51 10.97 -11.73
C PRO A 117 4.88 12.37 -11.86
N ALA A 118 4.56 12.77 -13.09
CA ALA A 118 3.79 13.98 -13.31
C ALA A 118 2.47 13.88 -12.51
N PRO A 119 1.96 15.00 -11.97
CA PRO A 119 0.62 14.97 -11.39
C PRO A 119 -0.35 14.42 -12.43
N PRO A 120 -1.27 13.53 -12.05
CA PRO A 120 -2.26 13.02 -12.98
C PRO A 120 -3.11 14.18 -13.51
N PRO A 121 -3.59 14.09 -14.75
CA PRO A 121 -4.54 15.06 -15.27
C PRO A 121 -5.81 15.07 -14.39
N PRO A 122 -6.55 16.18 -14.34
CA PRO A 122 -7.83 16.22 -13.67
C PRO A 122 -8.77 15.16 -14.25
N ILE A 123 -9.72 14.69 -13.45
CA ILE A 123 -10.74 13.74 -13.92
C ILE A 123 -11.55 14.43 -15.03
N PRO A 124 -11.61 13.84 -16.25
CA PRO A 124 -12.42 14.41 -17.33
C PRO A 124 -13.91 14.46 -16.93
N GLU A 125 -14.61 15.55 -17.24
CA GLU A 125 -16.04 15.71 -16.92
C GLU A 125 -16.89 14.63 -17.59
N ASP A 126 -16.50 14.17 -18.78
CA ASP A 126 -17.19 13.12 -19.55
C ASP A 126 -16.84 11.69 -19.07
N ARG A 127 -15.89 11.55 -18.17
CA ARG A 127 -15.41 10.26 -17.63
C ARG A 127 -15.13 10.34 -16.13
N PRO A 128 -16.14 10.62 -15.31
CA PRO A 128 -15.94 10.70 -13.87
C PRO A 128 -15.46 9.34 -13.32
N ALA A 129 -14.73 9.37 -12.22
CA ALA A 129 -14.43 8.16 -11.47
C ALA A 129 -15.75 7.56 -10.97
N ARG A 130 -15.94 6.25 -11.17
CA ARG A 130 -17.07 5.53 -10.61
C ARG A 130 -16.69 4.94 -9.26
N THR A 131 -17.43 5.31 -8.24
CA THR A 131 -17.32 4.68 -6.91
C THR A 131 -18.56 3.81 -6.70
N MET A 132 -18.33 2.51 -6.51
CA MET A 132 -19.37 1.57 -6.16
C MET A 132 -19.27 1.28 -4.66
N VAL A 133 -20.34 1.52 -3.95
CA VAL A 133 -20.46 1.20 -2.51
C VAL A 133 -20.99 -0.23 -2.34
N ARG A 134 -21.66 -0.73 -3.36
CA ARG A 134 -22.06 -2.13 -3.58
C ARG A 134 -21.84 -2.44 -5.04
N ALA A 135 -21.44 -3.64 -5.37
CA ALA A 135 -21.53 -4.13 -6.74
C ALA A 135 -23.02 -4.38 -7.04
N ALA A 136 -23.73 -3.31 -7.41
CA ALA A 136 -25.19 -3.34 -7.60
C ALA A 136 -25.62 -4.28 -8.73
N ASP A 137 -24.73 -4.48 -9.71
CA ASP A 137 -24.91 -5.47 -10.78
C ASP A 137 -23.65 -6.30 -10.84
N PRO A 138 -23.71 -7.61 -10.57
CA PRO A 138 -22.59 -8.50 -10.85
C PRO A 138 -22.27 -8.30 -12.33
N THR A 139 -21.13 -7.71 -12.63
CA THR A 139 -20.61 -7.74 -14.00
C THR A 139 -20.54 -9.22 -14.32
N PRO A 140 -21.27 -9.73 -15.31
CA PRO A 140 -21.13 -11.12 -15.69
C PRO A 140 -19.65 -11.35 -15.89
N ALA A 141 -19.10 -12.46 -15.41
CA ALA A 141 -17.73 -12.85 -15.67
C ALA A 141 -17.54 -12.84 -17.18
N LEU A 142 -17.18 -11.67 -17.72
CA LEU A 142 -17.08 -11.43 -19.17
C LEU A 142 -15.94 -12.22 -19.76
N PHE A 143 -15.03 -12.67 -18.90
CA PHE A 143 -13.91 -13.49 -19.28
C PHE A 143 -13.71 -14.50 -18.15
N GLY A 144 -13.77 -15.76 -18.48
CA GLY A 144 -13.34 -16.80 -17.55
C GLY A 144 -11.86 -16.62 -17.24
N VAL A 145 -11.55 -15.70 -16.36
CA VAL A 145 -10.19 -15.43 -15.90
C VAL A 145 -9.88 -16.52 -14.89
N THR A 146 -9.30 -17.58 -15.39
CA THR A 146 -8.83 -18.73 -14.61
C THR A 146 -7.38 -18.59 -14.17
N GLU A 147 -6.73 -17.49 -14.49
CA GLU A 147 -5.34 -17.21 -14.10
C GLU A 147 -5.30 -16.28 -12.88
N THR A 148 -5.74 -16.78 -11.74
CA THR A 148 -5.27 -16.27 -10.46
C THR A 148 -3.86 -16.80 -10.21
N TRP A 149 -3.03 -16.04 -9.51
CA TRP A 149 -1.66 -16.46 -9.17
C TRP A 149 -1.61 -17.62 -8.17
N GLY A 150 -2.71 -18.35 -8.00
CA GLY A 150 -2.83 -19.53 -7.12
C GLY A 150 -2.56 -19.24 -5.64
N ASP A 151 -2.50 -20.29 -4.85
CA ASP A 151 -2.22 -20.22 -3.40
C ASP A 151 -0.78 -19.76 -3.10
N GLU A 152 0.14 -19.89 -4.07
CA GLU A 152 1.54 -19.48 -3.92
C GLU A 152 1.76 -17.97 -4.00
N GLY A 153 0.74 -17.21 -4.42
CA GLY A 153 0.81 -15.75 -4.54
C GLY A 153 1.71 -15.26 -5.68
N PHE A 154 1.99 -13.99 -5.70
CA PHE A 154 2.80 -13.35 -6.72
C PHE A 154 4.28 -13.75 -6.60
N PRO A 155 4.98 -14.18 -7.67
CA PRO A 155 6.38 -14.56 -7.60
C PRO A 155 7.25 -13.46 -6.96
N GLY A 156 7.99 -13.80 -5.89
CA GLY A 156 8.80 -12.83 -5.16
C GLY A 156 8.01 -11.64 -4.59
N GLY A 157 6.73 -11.84 -4.27
CA GLY A 157 5.86 -10.81 -3.73
C GLY A 157 5.97 -10.63 -2.22
N TRP A 158 5.16 -9.71 -1.68
CA TRP A 158 5.16 -9.32 -0.28
C TRP A 158 4.80 -10.44 0.70
N GLN A 159 4.11 -11.50 0.26
CA GLN A 159 3.82 -12.67 1.08
C GLN A 159 5.09 -13.35 1.63
N ASN A 160 6.22 -13.23 0.92
CA ASN A 160 7.50 -13.78 1.37
C ASN A 160 8.14 -12.94 2.49
N CYS A 161 7.64 -11.74 2.75
CA CYS A 161 8.11 -10.83 3.80
C CYS A 161 7.14 -10.73 4.98
N GLN A 162 6.13 -11.59 5.08
CA GLN A 162 5.05 -11.45 6.08
C GLN A 162 5.58 -11.25 7.50
N GLU A 163 6.55 -12.08 7.93
CA GLU A 163 7.13 -11.99 9.27
C GLU A 163 7.88 -10.67 9.47
N ASP A 164 8.64 -10.23 8.47
CA ASP A 164 9.33 -8.94 8.52
C ASP A 164 8.34 -7.77 8.66
N LEU A 165 7.25 -7.80 7.88
CA LEU A 165 6.23 -6.73 7.91
C LEU A 165 5.54 -6.66 9.27
N ILE A 166 5.22 -7.80 9.87
CA ILE A 166 4.65 -7.88 11.23
C ILE A 166 5.64 -7.35 12.26
N ALA A 167 6.91 -7.78 12.19
CA ALA A 167 7.95 -7.34 13.12
C ALA A 167 8.21 -5.82 13.02
N ILE A 168 8.23 -5.26 11.81
CA ILE A 168 8.37 -3.81 11.57
C ILE A 168 7.18 -3.07 12.20
N LEU A 169 5.94 -3.53 11.94
CA LEU A 169 4.75 -2.92 12.50
C LEU A 169 4.78 -2.94 14.04
N ASP A 170 5.05 -4.09 14.64
CA ASP A 170 5.10 -4.25 16.09
C ASP A 170 6.19 -3.37 16.72
N GLY A 171 7.36 -3.30 16.08
CA GLY A 171 8.45 -2.42 16.48
C GLY A 171 8.07 -0.94 16.49
N VAL A 172 7.34 -0.50 15.46
CA VAL A 172 6.86 0.89 15.38
C VAL A 172 5.75 1.16 16.39
N LEU A 173 4.77 0.25 16.54
CA LEU A 173 3.70 0.39 17.53
C LEU A 173 4.23 0.43 18.97
N GLY A 174 5.30 -0.32 19.26
CA GLY A 174 5.92 -0.37 20.58
C GLY A 174 6.88 0.79 20.89
N SER A 175 7.44 1.44 19.86
CA SER A 175 8.51 2.42 20.05
C SER A 175 8.11 3.87 19.75
N TYR A 176 6.98 4.08 19.08
CA TYR A 176 6.51 5.41 18.67
C TYR A 176 5.13 5.70 19.24
N ARG A 177 4.76 6.98 19.31
CA ARG A 177 3.44 7.42 19.81
C ARG A 177 2.36 7.19 18.75
N THR A 178 2.00 5.94 18.54
CA THR A 178 1.01 5.48 17.57
C THR A 178 -0.32 5.11 18.24
N ASP A 179 -1.40 5.17 17.48
CA ASP A 179 -2.73 4.68 17.90
C ASP A 179 -2.95 3.27 17.33
N PRO A 180 -2.91 2.22 18.17
CA PRO A 180 -3.05 0.84 17.68
C PRO A 180 -4.43 0.52 17.09
N ASP A 181 -5.45 1.33 17.39
CA ASP A 181 -6.79 1.16 16.83
C ASP A 181 -6.96 1.87 15.49
N ARG A 182 -5.96 2.64 15.04
CA ARG A 182 -5.94 3.36 13.76
C ARG A 182 -4.71 3.00 12.95
N VAL A 183 -4.60 1.72 12.61
CA VAL A 183 -3.54 1.17 11.76
C VAL A 183 -4.14 0.80 10.42
N TYR A 184 -3.67 1.42 9.36
CA TYR A 184 -4.18 1.25 8.01
C TYR A 184 -3.12 0.63 7.11
N LEU A 185 -3.55 -0.17 6.13
CA LEU A 185 -2.68 -0.79 5.15
C LEU A 185 -3.09 -0.37 3.74
N THR A 186 -2.12 0.01 2.94
CA THR A 186 -2.32 0.37 1.53
C THR A 186 -1.12 -0.07 0.70
N GLY A 187 -1.35 -0.30 -0.58
CA GLY A 187 -0.27 -0.67 -1.49
C GLY A 187 -0.73 -0.73 -2.92
N LEU A 188 0.21 -0.66 -3.85
CA LEU A 188 -0.04 -0.56 -5.28
C LEU A 188 0.61 -1.70 -6.06
N SER A 189 -0.05 -2.23 -7.09
CA SER A 189 0.47 -3.30 -7.93
C SER A 189 0.93 -4.51 -7.08
N TYR A 190 2.21 -4.88 -7.07
CA TYR A 190 2.74 -5.88 -6.11
C TYR A 190 2.36 -5.56 -4.65
N GLY A 191 2.36 -4.29 -4.27
CA GLY A 191 1.88 -3.85 -2.96
C GLY A 191 0.36 -3.95 -2.80
N GLY A 192 -0.40 -3.87 -3.89
CA GLY A 192 -1.83 -4.15 -3.91
C GLY A 192 -2.12 -5.62 -3.55
N HIS A 193 -1.41 -6.57 -4.20
CA HIS A 193 -1.46 -7.99 -3.84
C HIS A 193 -0.99 -8.22 -2.39
N GLY A 194 0.12 -7.55 -1.99
CA GLY A 194 0.62 -7.60 -0.61
C GLY A 194 -0.38 -7.07 0.42
N THR A 195 -1.17 -6.05 0.05
CA THR A 195 -2.23 -5.50 0.89
C THR A 195 -3.32 -6.53 1.16
N TRP A 196 -3.80 -7.22 0.12
CA TRP A 196 -4.76 -8.30 0.26
C TRP A 196 -4.22 -9.45 1.11
N HIS A 197 -2.98 -9.89 0.82
CA HIS A 197 -2.34 -10.97 1.57
C HIS A 197 -2.21 -10.62 3.07
N MET A 198 -1.61 -9.47 3.39
CA MET A 198 -1.39 -9.07 4.78
C MET A 198 -2.70 -8.81 5.54
N ALA A 199 -3.71 -8.30 4.84
CA ALA A 199 -5.03 -8.12 5.44
C ALA A 199 -5.68 -9.44 5.82
N ALA A 200 -5.57 -10.47 4.97
CA ALA A 200 -6.10 -11.80 5.26
C ALA A 200 -5.27 -12.57 6.30
N ALA A 201 -3.93 -12.43 6.25
CA ALA A 201 -3.03 -13.12 7.17
C ALA A 201 -3.13 -12.60 8.62
N CYS A 202 -3.39 -11.30 8.81
CA CYS A 202 -3.50 -10.70 10.14
C CYS A 202 -4.62 -9.64 10.19
N PRO A 203 -5.89 -10.04 9.99
CA PRO A 203 -7.03 -9.13 9.81
C PRO A 203 -7.29 -8.25 11.04
N ASP A 204 -6.95 -8.72 12.22
CA ASP A 204 -7.16 -7.99 13.47
C ASP A 204 -6.14 -6.86 13.70
N ARG A 205 -5.18 -6.67 12.80
CA ARG A 205 -4.19 -5.59 12.89
C ARG A 205 -4.67 -4.29 12.24
N TRP A 206 -5.60 -4.38 11.30
CA TRP A 206 -5.96 -3.26 10.43
C TRP A 206 -7.32 -2.67 10.78
N ALA A 207 -7.40 -1.35 10.83
CA ALA A 207 -8.67 -0.62 10.93
C ALA A 207 -9.35 -0.46 9.56
N ALA A 208 -8.55 -0.39 8.50
CA ALA A 208 -9.01 -0.38 7.11
C ALA A 208 -7.86 -0.70 6.16
N ILE A 209 -8.21 -1.12 4.92
CA ILE A 209 -7.24 -1.32 3.85
C ILE A 209 -7.63 -0.60 2.57
N ALA A 210 -6.60 -0.22 1.79
CA ALA A 210 -6.80 0.42 0.49
C ALA A 210 -5.85 -0.20 -0.57
N PRO A 211 -6.21 -1.33 -1.19
CA PRO A 211 -5.43 -1.95 -2.27
C PRO A 211 -5.64 -1.26 -3.62
N PHE A 212 -4.55 -1.08 -4.37
CA PHE A 212 -4.55 -0.52 -5.72
C PHE A 212 -4.06 -1.55 -6.72
N CYS A 213 -4.85 -1.82 -7.77
CA CYS A 213 -4.45 -2.66 -8.91
C CYS A 213 -3.79 -3.97 -8.45
N GLY A 214 -4.38 -4.61 -7.47
CA GLY A 214 -3.96 -5.88 -6.90
C GLY A 214 -5.08 -6.92 -6.96
N ASP A 215 -4.72 -8.16 -6.74
CA ASP A 215 -5.61 -9.31 -6.76
C ASP A 215 -5.53 -10.10 -5.45
N ALA A 216 -6.56 -10.88 -5.14
CA ALA A 216 -6.65 -11.75 -3.98
C ALA A 216 -7.27 -13.09 -4.39
N ASN A 217 -6.94 -14.16 -3.67
CA ASN A 217 -7.56 -15.46 -3.87
C ASN A 217 -8.83 -15.65 -3.02
N GLU A 218 -9.59 -16.70 -3.32
CA GLU A 218 -10.87 -17.03 -2.66
C GLU A 218 -10.71 -17.17 -1.14
N ALA A 219 -9.63 -17.80 -0.67
CA ALA A 219 -9.39 -18.00 0.77
C ALA A 219 -9.16 -16.66 1.49
N GLN A 220 -8.42 -15.77 0.90
CA GLN A 220 -8.21 -14.41 1.43
C GLN A 220 -9.53 -13.63 1.49
N MET A 221 -10.34 -13.73 0.44
CA MET A 221 -11.65 -13.07 0.38
C MET A 221 -12.60 -13.58 1.46
N ALA A 222 -12.63 -14.89 1.69
CA ALA A 222 -13.46 -15.49 2.72
C ALA A 222 -13.11 -14.98 4.14
N VAL A 223 -11.81 -14.87 4.44
CA VAL A 223 -11.35 -14.32 5.72
C VAL A 223 -11.80 -12.87 5.88
N LEU A 224 -11.60 -12.04 4.85
CA LEU A 224 -11.90 -10.61 4.91
C LEU A 224 -13.41 -10.36 5.02
N ALA A 225 -14.23 -11.12 4.28
CA ALA A 225 -15.68 -11.04 4.38
C ALA A 225 -16.19 -11.39 5.80
N GLN A 226 -15.64 -12.43 6.40
CA GLN A 226 -15.99 -12.84 7.77
C GLN A 226 -15.65 -11.77 8.81
N ARG A 227 -14.54 -11.04 8.61
CA ARG A 227 -14.05 -10.01 9.55
C ARG A 227 -14.75 -8.66 9.36
N GLY A 228 -15.31 -8.40 8.20
CA GLY A 228 -15.95 -7.13 7.89
C GLY A 228 -14.98 -5.93 7.88
N LEU A 229 -13.70 -6.18 7.59
CA LEU A 229 -12.65 -5.17 7.54
C LEU A 229 -12.98 -4.09 6.50
N PRO A 230 -13.06 -2.79 6.84
CA PRO A 230 -13.32 -1.74 5.85
C PRO A 230 -12.32 -1.75 4.70
N ILE A 231 -12.83 -1.83 3.47
CA ILE A 231 -12.02 -1.93 2.24
C ILE A 231 -12.43 -0.83 1.27
N TRP A 232 -11.42 -0.10 0.74
CA TRP A 232 -11.63 0.78 -0.40
C TRP A 232 -10.65 0.42 -1.52
N MET A 233 -11.13 -0.33 -2.51
CA MET A 233 -10.35 -0.78 -3.66
C MET A 233 -10.27 0.30 -4.74
N PHE A 234 -9.13 0.37 -5.43
CA PHE A 234 -8.94 1.30 -6.55
C PHE A 234 -8.35 0.59 -7.76
N HIS A 235 -8.82 0.96 -8.96
CA HIS A 235 -8.29 0.44 -10.21
C HIS A 235 -8.37 1.47 -11.34
N GLY A 236 -7.46 1.34 -12.31
CA GLY A 236 -7.57 2.08 -13.56
C GLY A 236 -8.38 1.29 -14.59
N GLY A 237 -9.38 1.93 -15.20
CA GLY A 237 -10.26 1.25 -16.18
C GLY A 237 -9.56 0.85 -17.48
N ARG A 238 -8.34 1.37 -17.71
CA ARG A 238 -7.48 1.04 -18.88
C ARG A 238 -6.19 0.34 -18.49
N ASP A 239 -6.17 -0.31 -17.33
CA ASP A 239 -5.01 -1.05 -16.86
C ASP A 239 -4.73 -2.25 -17.78
N LEU A 240 -3.54 -2.26 -18.40
CA LEU A 240 -3.05 -3.34 -19.27
C LEU A 240 -2.05 -4.26 -18.56
N VAL A 241 -1.73 -3.98 -17.30
CA VAL A 241 -0.78 -4.75 -16.48
C VAL A 241 -1.52 -5.72 -15.55
N VAL A 242 -2.46 -5.17 -14.79
CA VAL A 242 -3.39 -5.94 -13.95
C VAL A 242 -4.79 -5.66 -14.47
N LYS A 243 -5.47 -6.71 -14.95
CA LYS A 243 -6.76 -6.56 -15.62
C LYS A 243 -7.82 -6.00 -14.66
N PRO A 244 -8.55 -4.92 -15.04
CA PRO A 244 -9.60 -4.34 -14.20
C PRO A 244 -10.72 -5.35 -13.85
N GLU A 245 -10.95 -6.32 -14.73
CA GLU A 245 -11.93 -7.38 -14.54
C GLU A 245 -11.73 -8.15 -13.24
N TRP A 246 -10.47 -8.40 -12.84
CA TRP A 246 -10.16 -9.08 -11.59
C TRP A 246 -10.64 -8.28 -10.37
N ALA A 247 -10.47 -6.95 -10.41
CA ALA A 247 -10.97 -6.11 -9.33
C ALA A 247 -12.51 -6.07 -9.26
N TYR A 248 -13.20 -6.14 -10.41
CA TYR A 248 -14.65 -6.30 -10.44
C TYR A 248 -15.09 -7.64 -9.84
N ASP A 249 -14.39 -8.73 -10.16
CA ASP A 249 -14.69 -10.05 -9.62
C ASP A 249 -14.48 -10.08 -8.10
N LEU A 250 -13.39 -9.51 -7.60
CA LEU A 250 -13.15 -9.38 -6.16
C LEU A 250 -14.25 -8.59 -5.44
N ALA A 251 -14.66 -7.44 -5.99
CA ALA A 251 -15.73 -6.64 -5.42
C ALA A 251 -17.05 -7.41 -5.37
N ASN A 252 -17.38 -8.14 -6.45
CA ASN A 252 -18.56 -8.98 -6.52
C ASN A 252 -18.53 -10.15 -5.54
N GLU A 253 -17.38 -10.78 -5.34
CA GLU A 253 -17.21 -11.87 -4.38
C GLU A 253 -17.36 -11.40 -2.95
N LEU A 254 -16.73 -10.29 -2.57
CA LEU A 254 -16.91 -9.69 -1.25
C LEU A 254 -18.38 -9.37 -0.98
N GLU A 255 -19.08 -8.81 -1.96
CA GLU A 255 -20.51 -8.54 -1.81
C GLU A 255 -21.35 -9.81 -1.66
N ARG A 256 -21.11 -10.85 -2.50
CA ARG A 256 -21.78 -12.14 -2.38
C ARG A 256 -21.52 -12.80 -1.02
N ALA A 257 -20.33 -12.62 -0.48
CA ALA A 257 -19.97 -13.08 0.87
C ALA A 257 -20.60 -12.24 1.99
N GLY A 258 -21.35 -11.18 1.65
CA GLY A 258 -22.03 -10.30 2.61
C GLY A 258 -21.10 -9.33 3.33
N HIS A 259 -19.98 -8.97 2.73
CA HIS A 259 -19.05 -8.03 3.34
C HIS A 259 -19.70 -6.65 3.55
N PRO A 260 -19.72 -6.08 4.78
CA PRO A 260 -20.55 -4.91 5.11
C PRO A 260 -19.97 -3.57 4.62
N ALA A 261 -18.67 -3.51 4.33
CA ALA A 261 -17.94 -2.24 4.17
C ALA A 261 -16.91 -2.27 3.03
N VAL A 262 -17.37 -2.53 1.80
CA VAL A 262 -16.53 -2.46 0.59
C VAL A 262 -16.90 -1.22 -0.23
N ARG A 263 -15.86 -0.49 -0.64
CA ARG A 263 -15.93 0.53 -1.69
C ARG A 263 -15.01 0.11 -2.83
N PHE A 264 -15.44 0.35 -4.05
CA PHE A 264 -14.62 0.15 -5.23
C PHE A 264 -14.70 1.37 -6.15
N THR A 265 -13.56 1.99 -6.46
CA THR A 265 -13.48 3.14 -7.37
C THR A 265 -12.64 2.77 -8.58
N VAL A 266 -13.25 2.92 -9.76
CA VAL A 266 -12.58 2.75 -11.05
C VAL A 266 -12.37 4.12 -11.68
N HIS A 267 -11.13 4.43 -12.01
CA HIS A 267 -10.77 5.60 -12.81
C HIS A 267 -10.73 5.21 -14.29
N GLU A 268 -11.83 5.42 -14.99
CA GLU A 268 -12.06 4.94 -16.37
C GLU A 268 -11.05 5.47 -17.41
N ASP A 269 -10.44 6.61 -17.13
CA ASP A 269 -9.46 7.29 -17.99
C ASP A 269 -8.01 6.91 -17.70
N LEU A 270 -7.74 6.22 -16.56
CA LEU A 270 -6.39 5.88 -16.13
C LEU A 270 -6.02 4.42 -16.43
N GLY A 271 -4.73 4.21 -16.63
CA GLY A 271 -4.09 2.91 -16.72
C GLY A 271 -3.67 2.37 -15.35
N HIS A 272 -2.58 1.59 -15.35
CA HIS A 272 -2.07 0.93 -14.14
C HIS A 272 -1.72 1.90 -13.01
N ASP A 273 -1.31 3.12 -13.32
CA ASP A 273 -0.81 4.13 -12.37
C ASP A 273 -1.91 4.99 -11.70
N CYS A 274 -3.14 4.47 -11.58
CA CYS A 274 -4.28 5.19 -10.98
C CYS A 274 -3.99 5.69 -9.55
N TRP A 275 -3.08 5.06 -8.84
CA TRP A 275 -2.67 5.44 -7.49
C TRP A 275 -2.12 6.86 -7.40
N THR A 276 -1.48 7.38 -8.46
CA THR A 276 -0.94 8.75 -8.47
C THR A 276 -2.03 9.79 -8.22
N ARG A 277 -3.21 9.60 -8.83
CA ARG A 277 -4.37 10.49 -8.62
C ARG A 277 -4.94 10.36 -7.21
N VAL A 278 -5.08 9.13 -6.72
CA VAL A 278 -5.76 8.87 -5.45
C VAL A 278 -4.88 9.31 -4.27
N TYR A 279 -3.60 8.95 -4.25
CA TYR A 279 -2.68 9.44 -3.21
C TYR A 279 -2.47 10.95 -3.29
N GLY A 280 -2.52 11.55 -4.49
CA GLY A 280 -2.51 12.99 -4.68
C GLY A 280 -3.79 13.71 -4.22
N GLY A 281 -4.89 12.98 -4.06
CA GLY A 281 -6.15 13.47 -3.52
C GLY A 281 -6.20 13.51 -1.98
N GLN A 282 -7.35 13.92 -1.44
CA GLN A 282 -7.58 13.96 0.01
C GLN A 282 -8.55 12.86 0.47
N ASP A 283 -9.38 12.34 -0.41
CA ASP A 283 -10.52 11.49 -0.07
C ASP A 283 -10.09 10.19 0.62
N LEU A 284 -9.04 9.55 0.12
CA LEU A 284 -8.49 8.34 0.74
C LEU A 284 -8.08 8.57 2.18
N TYR A 285 -7.30 9.64 2.44
CA TYR A 285 -6.80 9.92 3.79
C TYR A 285 -7.92 10.29 4.75
N SER A 286 -8.90 11.06 4.29
CA SER A 286 -10.09 11.40 5.07
C SER A 286 -10.89 10.16 5.43
N TRP A 287 -11.12 9.27 4.46
CA TRP A 287 -11.83 8.01 4.69
C TRP A 287 -11.07 7.10 5.67
N LEU A 288 -9.75 6.97 5.53
CA LEU A 288 -8.95 6.17 6.47
C LEU A 288 -9.10 6.67 7.91
N LEU A 289 -9.02 8.00 8.10
CA LEU A 289 -9.12 8.62 9.43
C LEU A 289 -10.49 8.42 10.11
N GLU A 290 -11.55 8.15 9.34
CA GLU A 290 -12.88 7.80 9.85
C GLU A 290 -12.96 6.37 10.37
N GLN A 291 -12.03 5.48 9.95
CA GLN A 291 -12.04 4.07 10.33
C GLN A 291 -11.30 3.84 11.65
N ARG A 292 -11.85 2.96 12.46
CA ARG A 292 -11.26 2.55 13.73
C ARG A 292 -11.57 1.08 13.99
N ARG A 293 -10.62 0.38 14.57
CA ARG A 293 -10.78 -1.00 15.03
C ARG A 293 -11.60 -1.08 16.31
#